data_3938531cf73012274752e8b02bb5d90f
#
_entry.id   3938531cf73012274752e8b02bb5d90f
#
_cell.length_a   1.000
_cell.length_b   1.000
_cell.length_c   1.000
_cell.angle_alpha   90.00
_cell.angle_beta   90.00
_cell.angle_gamma   90.00
#
_symmetry.space_group_name_H-M   'P 1'
#
loop_
_entity.id
_entity.type
_entity.pdbx_description
1 polymer ?
#
loop_
_entity_poly.entity_id
_entity_poly.type
_entity_poly.pdbx_seq_one_letter_code
_entity_poly.pdbx_strand_id
1 'polypeptide(L)'
;MMKKSFFKTSYRILCAALAAAVVLPFSPEAYALTGEFQCGLEEHTHYDACYTPVLICELEEAPEYHVHDDNCYEQCEVLVCADENHAHDESCFELQSVLTCTLPEYNIEGGHRHIDSCYEKELHCTVPEHSHSRSCYYVSMDNVETPEDWEATLPDSLSGNWRDDFVSVARSQLGYTPLAENSIPAEDGSTMLPYTRYGDWYGFPYGEWCVMFVSFCANYADIPRAAVPYESGCIAMVEKFSQAGAFEAGRSYVPRRGDLVFVSYDGGVTPSHIGIVTDAAVASGSSGAFSFVDIEGNSAGTVRERPRLTTDADIFGYMNMEKVIDNWNGIRRALVDCGGTSLCFKYSAEEAADFDTLRAVSVSKSSKEYSQLVKKLPAYLSDKAGCSFYRINAVLSGKTVSLSRPDTVSFSDSADFYDLSAGIIEYGGAIYAYVCQTGV
;
A
#
# COMPACT_ATOMS: atom_id res chain seq x y z
N MET A 1 -13.78 -11.42 -51.16
CA MET A 1 -14.04 -12.22 -49.95
C MET A 1 -12.82 -13.07 -49.66
N MET A 2 -11.90 -12.61 -48.92
CA MET A 2 -10.75 -13.29 -48.27
C MET A 2 -9.64 -12.27 -47.97
N LYS A 3 -9.72 -11.57 -46.86
CA LYS A 3 -8.64 -10.79 -46.24
C LYS A 3 -9.06 -10.36 -44.84
N LYS A 4 -9.31 -11.29 -43.91
CA LYS A 4 -9.52 -10.97 -42.48
C LYS A 4 -9.04 -12.10 -41.53
N SER A 5 -8.06 -12.89 -41.90
CA SER A 5 -7.59 -14.01 -41.04
C SER A 5 -6.11 -13.97 -40.64
N PHE A 6 -5.30 -13.05 -41.16
CA PHE A 6 -3.86 -13.08 -40.93
C PHE A 6 -3.35 -12.22 -39.78
N PHE A 7 -4.18 -11.30 -39.25
CA PHE A 7 -3.74 -10.36 -38.17
C PHE A 7 -3.96 -10.85 -36.75
N LYS A 8 -4.77 -11.87 -36.52
CA LYS A 8 -5.03 -12.40 -35.17
C LYS A 8 -4.02 -13.43 -34.66
N THR A 9 -3.30 -14.08 -35.56
CA THR A 9 -2.34 -15.13 -35.17
C THR A 9 -0.96 -14.57 -34.83
N SER A 10 -0.56 -13.49 -35.48
CA SER A 10 0.74 -12.83 -35.20
C SER A 10 0.78 -12.13 -33.85
N TYR A 11 -0.36 -11.60 -33.35
CA TYR A 11 -0.41 -10.92 -32.07
C TYR A 11 -0.34 -11.89 -30.87
N ARG A 12 -0.86 -13.10 -31.02
CA ARG A 12 -0.77 -14.12 -29.95
C ARG A 12 0.63 -14.73 -29.82
N ILE A 13 1.39 -14.81 -30.92
CA ILE A 13 2.77 -15.31 -30.89
C ILE A 13 3.72 -14.25 -30.33
N LEU A 14 3.47 -12.97 -30.59
CA LEU A 14 4.31 -11.88 -30.03
C LEU A 14 4.11 -11.68 -28.53
N CYS A 15 2.87 -11.83 -28.04
CA CYS A 15 2.60 -11.75 -26.59
C CYS A 15 3.14 -12.98 -25.82
N ALA A 16 3.17 -14.15 -26.43
CA ALA A 16 3.77 -15.34 -25.83
C ALA A 16 5.31 -15.28 -25.80
N ALA A 17 5.93 -14.63 -26.79
CA ALA A 17 7.40 -14.47 -26.83
C ALA A 17 7.89 -13.36 -25.90
N LEU A 18 7.10 -12.32 -25.63
CA LEU A 18 7.44 -11.26 -24.66
C LEU A 18 7.19 -11.68 -23.21
N ALA A 19 6.22 -12.56 -22.95
CA ALA A 19 6.02 -13.13 -21.62
C ALA A 19 7.11 -14.17 -21.24
N ALA A 20 7.76 -14.80 -22.24
CA ALA A 20 8.85 -15.75 -22.01
C ALA A 20 10.23 -15.08 -21.81
N ALA A 21 10.36 -13.77 -22.10
CA ALA A 21 11.66 -13.07 -22.03
C ALA A 21 11.88 -12.29 -20.72
N VAL A 22 10.92 -12.31 -19.78
CA VAL A 22 11.03 -11.66 -18.45
C VAL A 22 11.13 -12.68 -17.31
N VAL A 23 10.96 -13.96 -17.60
CA VAL A 23 11.37 -15.02 -16.69
C VAL A 23 12.83 -15.34 -17.03
N LEU A 24 13.76 -14.52 -16.50
CA LEU A 24 15.09 -15.05 -16.27
C LEU A 24 14.89 -16.32 -15.44
N PRO A 25 15.42 -17.48 -15.89
CA PRO A 25 15.48 -18.61 -15.01
C PRO A 25 16.38 -18.17 -13.83
N PHE A 26 15.79 -17.84 -12.67
CA PHE A 26 16.42 -18.29 -11.47
C PHE A 26 16.55 -19.80 -11.69
N SER A 27 17.76 -20.26 -12.05
CA SER A 27 18.09 -21.62 -11.79
C SER A 27 17.70 -21.82 -10.34
N PRO A 28 16.81 -22.74 -10.02
CA PRO A 28 16.82 -23.30 -8.71
C PRO A 28 18.11 -24.16 -8.71
N GLU A 29 19.28 -23.55 -8.56
CA GLU A 29 20.27 -24.21 -7.78
C GLU A 29 19.54 -24.44 -6.47
N ALA A 30 19.07 -25.67 -6.36
CA ALA A 30 18.44 -26.18 -5.19
C ALA A 30 19.32 -25.72 -4.03
N TYR A 31 18.91 -24.66 -3.36
CA TYR A 31 19.34 -24.42 -1.99
C TYR A 31 18.82 -25.64 -1.28
N ALA A 32 19.67 -26.66 -1.22
CA ALA A 32 19.40 -27.83 -0.42
C ALA A 32 19.06 -27.26 0.94
N LEU A 33 17.81 -27.42 1.34
CA LEU A 33 17.38 -27.18 2.69
C LEU A 33 18.36 -27.97 3.57
N THR A 34 19.40 -27.35 4.08
CA THR A 34 20.33 -27.94 5.03
C THR A 34 19.73 -27.88 6.42
N GLY A 35 18.51 -27.33 6.55
CA GLY A 35 17.77 -27.33 7.78
C GLY A 35 17.26 -28.74 8.07
N GLU A 36 17.93 -29.45 8.96
CA GLU A 36 17.35 -30.61 9.62
C GLU A 36 16.16 -30.16 10.47
N PHE A 37 15.04 -30.87 10.38
CA PHE A 37 13.91 -30.62 11.27
C PHE A 37 14.33 -30.88 12.70
N GLN A 38 14.22 -29.90 13.56
CA GLN A 38 14.52 -30.06 15.01
C GLN A 38 13.34 -30.61 15.81
N CYS A 39 12.14 -30.64 15.24
CA CYS A 39 10.95 -31.15 15.96
C CYS A 39 10.99 -32.67 16.15
N GLY A 40 11.76 -33.41 15.38
CA GLY A 40 11.85 -34.88 15.46
C GLY A 40 10.56 -35.62 15.10
N LEU A 41 9.60 -34.94 14.50
CA LEU A 41 8.31 -35.48 14.05
C LEU A 41 8.30 -35.62 12.52
N GLU A 42 7.65 -36.66 12.04
CA GLU A 42 7.38 -36.84 10.62
C GLU A 42 6.13 -36.02 10.22
N GLU A 43 6.11 -35.49 9.00
CA GLU A 43 4.93 -34.82 8.49
C GLU A 43 3.82 -35.86 8.30
N HIS A 44 2.70 -35.67 8.99
CA HIS A 44 1.59 -36.58 8.96
C HIS A 44 0.27 -35.86 9.21
N THR A 45 -0.68 -36.06 8.29
CA THR A 45 -2.06 -35.61 8.44
C THR A 45 -2.97 -36.83 8.45
N HIS A 46 -3.86 -36.93 9.42
CA HIS A 46 -4.80 -38.01 9.49
C HIS A 46 -5.82 -37.93 8.34
N TYR A 47 -5.99 -39.04 7.61
CA TYR A 47 -6.96 -39.19 6.55
C TYR A 47 -7.85 -40.42 6.79
N ASP A 48 -8.85 -40.66 5.95
CA ASP A 48 -9.88 -41.68 6.21
C ASP A 48 -9.31 -43.09 6.53
N ALA A 49 -8.16 -43.45 5.95
CA ALA A 49 -7.53 -44.71 6.27
C ALA A 49 -6.92 -44.81 7.70
N CYS A 50 -6.81 -43.67 8.39
CA CYS A 50 -6.34 -43.64 9.78
C CYS A 50 -7.45 -43.94 10.81
N TYR A 51 -8.67 -44.05 10.36
CA TYR A 51 -9.87 -44.22 11.17
C TYR A 51 -10.54 -45.56 10.90
N THR A 52 -11.09 -46.15 11.93
CA THR A 52 -11.98 -47.33 11.81
C THR A 52 -13.40 -46.91 12.26
N PRO A 53 -14.45 -47.23 11.48
CA PRO A 53 -15.81 -46.99 11.92
C PRO A 53 -16.16 -47.94 13.07
N VAL A 54 -16.54 -47.38 14.19
CA VAL A 54 -17.00 -48.16 15.38
C VAL A 54 -18.49 -47.94 15.51
N LEU A 55 -19.26 -49.06 15.59
CA LEU A 55 -20.69 -49.00 15.78
C LEU A 55 -21.02 -48.47 17.18
N ILE A 56 -21.73 -47.36 17.25
CA ILE A 56 -22.17 -46.70 18.49
C ILE A 56 -23.68 -46.90 18.75
N CYS A 57 -24.39 -47.50 17.79
CA CYS A 57 -25.81 -47.76 17.87
C CYS A 57 -26.09 -49.06 18.65
N GLU A 58 -26.92 -49.00 19.69
CA GLU A 58 -27.29 -50.18 20.49
C GLU A 58 -28.45 -50.98 19.89
N LEU A 59 -29.03 -50.54 18.78
CA LEU A 59 -30.15 -51.25 18.15
C LEU A 59 -29.63 -52.38 17.27
N GLU A 60 -30.32 -53.55 17.35
CA GLU A 60 -29.99 -54.69 16.50
C GLU A 60 -30.49 -54.47 15.05
N GLU A 61 -29.65 -54.84 14.07
CA GLU A 61 -30.01 -54.75 12.68
C GLU A 61 -31.09 -55.77 12.31
N ALA A 62 -32.18 -55.34 11.71
CA ALA A 62 -33.26 -56.23 11.30
C ALA A 62 -32.92 -57.00 10.02
N PRO A 63 -33.29 -58.32 9.97
CA PRO A 63 -32.98 -59.17 8.82
C PRO A 63 -33.74 -58.84 7.52
N GLU A 64 -34.93 -58.25 7.60
CA GLU A 64 -35.71 -57.78 6.45
C GLU A 64 -36.23 -56.37 6.71
N TYR A 65 -35.82 -55.45 5.86
CA TYR A 65 -36.21 -54.06 5.96
C TYR A 65 -36.53 -53.47 4.59
N HIS A 66 -37.44 -52.49 4.56
CA HIS A 66 -37.69 -51.60 3.46
C HIS A 66 -37.26 -50.19 3.88
N VAL A 67 -36.42 -49.55 3.08
CA VAL A 67 -36.03 -48.15 3.24
C VAL A 67 -36.66 -47.39 2.09
N HIS A 68 -37.42 -46.35 2.40
CA HIS A 68 -38.00 -45.51 1.38
C HIS A 68 -36.89 -44.76 0.60
N ASP A 69 -36.85 -45.01 -0.69
CA ASP A 69 -35.97 -44.31 -1.66
C ASP A 69 -36.82 -43.38 -2.54
N ASP A 70 -36.21 -42.69 -3.48
CA ASP A 70 -36.86 -41.74 -4.38
C ASP A 70 -38.03 -42.36 -5.17
N ASN A 71 -38.06 -43.67 -5.37
CA ASN A 71 -39.13 -44.37 -6.06
C ASN A 71 -40.37 -44.55 -5.17
N CYS A 72 -40.25 -44.31 -3.88
CA CYS A 72 -41.35 -44.41 -2.93
C CYS A 72 -42.13 -43.10 -2.81
N TYR A 73 -41.67 -42.05 -3.44
CA TYR A 73 -42.31 -40.73 -3.39
C TYR A 73 -42.77 -40.27 -4.77
N GLU A 74 -43.92 -39.62 -4.82
CA GLU A 74 -44.38 -38.89 -6.00
C GLU A 74 -44.40 -37.38 -5.72
N GLN A 75 -44.12 -36.59 -6.73
CA GLN A 75 -44.29 -35.15 -6.66
C GLN A 75 -45.77 -34.81 -6.84
N CYS A 76 -46.39 -34.33 -5.80
CA CYS A 76 -47.80 -33.93 -5.80
C CYS A 76 -47.90 -32.43 -5.53
N GLU A 77 -48.84 -31.79 -6.21
CA GLU A 77 -49.23 -30.42 -5.87
C GLU A 77 -50.05 -30.43 -4.59
N VAL A 78 -49.53 -29.83 -3.54
CA VAL A 78 -50.18 -29.73 -2.24
C VAL A 78 -50.60 -28.28 -2.01
N LEU A 79 -51.85 -28.08 -1.65
CA LEU A 79 -52.39 -26.77 -1.29
C LEU A 79 -51.71 -26.26 -0.01
N VAL A 80 -50.97 -25.17 -0.10
CA VAL A 80 -50.28 -24.56 1.03
C VAL A 80 -50.91 -23.24 1.49
N CYS A 81 -51.91 -22.76 0.76
CA CYS A 81 -52.61 -21.54 1.08
C CYS A 81 -53.61 -21.81 2.22
N ALA A 82 -53.57 -20.98 3.26
CA ALA A 82 -54.48 -21.09 4.43
C ALA A 82 -55.73 -20.21 4.35
N ASP A 83 -55.92 -19.50 3.25
CA ASP A 83 -57.09 -18.61 3.09
C ASP A 83 -58.27 -19.35 2.41
N GLU A 84 -59.34 -19.53 3.14
CA GLU A 84 -60.53 -20.29 2.69
C GLU A 84 -61.48 -19.48 1.80
N ASN A 85 -61.22 -18.18 1.59
CA ASN A 85 -62.20 -17.27 0.96
C ASN A 85 -61.79 -16.73 -0.42
N HIS A 86 -60.86 -17.36 -1.12
CA HIS A 86 -60.44 -16.98 -2.46
C HIS A 86 -60.43 -18.19 -3.44
N ALA A 87 -60.43 -17.91 -4.72
CA ALA A 87 -60.18 -18.94 -5.74
C ALA A 87 -58.67 -19.25 -5.80
N HIS A 88 -58.34 -20.51 -5.57
CA HIS A 88 -56.96 -20.94 -5.60
C HIS A 88 -56.37 -20.86 -7.02
N ASP A 89 -55.17 -20.29 -7.17
CA ASP A 89 -54.39 -20.27 -8.40
C ASP A 89 -53.07 -21.05 -8.18
N GLU A 90 -52.19 -21.04 -9.19
CA GLU A 90 -50.91 -21.79 -9.16
C GLU A 90 -50.03 -21.40 -7.98
N SER A 91 -50.16 -20.19 -7.44
CA SER A 91 -49.36 -19.75 -6.28
C SER A 91 -49.82 -20.33 -4.94
N CYS A 92 -50.99 -20.95 -4.94
CA CYS A 92 -51.55 -21.59 -3.75
C CYS A 92 -51.08 -23.04 -3.57
N PHE A 93 -50.37 -23.58 -4.53
CA PHE A 93 -49.90 -24.96 -4.53
C PHE A 93 -48.37 -24.99 -4.54
N GLU A 94 -47.83 -25.95 -3.83
CA GLU A 94 -46.41 -26.25 -3.80
C GLU A 94 -46.19 -27.74 -4.15
N LEU A 95 -45.18 -28.01 -4.98
CA LEU A 95 -44.75 -29.37 -5.27
C LEU A 95 -44.08 -29.99 -4.05
N GLN A 96 -44.69 -30.99 -3.48
CA GLN A 96 -44.14 -31.70 -2.32
C GLN A 96 -43.94 -33.18 -2.67
N SER A 97 -42.88 -33.75 -2.14
CA SER A 97 -42.63 -35.18 -2.21
C SER A 97 -43.56 -35.91 -1.22
N VAL A 98 -44.55 -36.62 -1.73
CA VAL A 98 -45.51 -37.38 -0.92
C VAL A 98 -45.16 -38.85 -1.01
N LEU A 99 -45.05 -39.50 0.14
CA LEU A 99 -44.82 -40.93 0.25
C LEU A 99 -46.04 -41.72 -0.29
N THR A 100 -45.87 -42.47 -1.36
CA THR A 100 -46.89 -43.33 -1.98
C THR A 100 -46.69 -44.81 -1.71
N CYS A 101 -45.52 -45.17 -1.21
CA CYS A 101 -45.21 -46.54 -0.81
C CYS A 101 -46.00 -46.92 0.45
N THR A 102 -46.68 -48.06 0.38
CA THR A 102 -47.52 -48.58 1.49
C THR A 102 -46.76 -49.53 2.40
N LEU A 103 -45.51 -49.83 2.09
CA LEU A 103 -44.70 -50.68 2.96
C LEU A 103 -44.25 -49.86 4.18
N PRO A 104 -44.28 -50.44 5.36
CA PRO A 104 -43.83 -49.75 6.55
C PRO A 104 -42.32 -49.48 6.46
N GLU A 105 -41.95 -48.26 6.81
CA GLU A 105 -40.53 -47.93 6.95
C GLU A 105 -39.98 -48.56 8.21
N TYR A 106 -38.82 -49.16 8.11
CA TYR A 106 -38.13 -49.75 9.24
C TYR A 106 -37.50 -48.67 10.08
N ASN A 107 -38.23 -48.20 11.06
CA ASN A 107 -37.59 -47.19 11.87
C ASN A 107 -37.98 -47.13 13.36
N ILE A 108 -39.03 -47.73 13.90
CA ILE A 108 -39.35 -47.34 15.29
C ILE A 108 -39.86 -48.45 16.19
N GLU A 109 -40.44 -49.55 15.66
CA GLU A 109 -40.97 -50.58 16.54
C GLU A 109 -40.56 -52.01 16.22
N GLY A 110 -39.76 -52.30 15.24
CA GLY A 110 -39.45 -53.66 14.85
C GLY A 110 -38.18 -53.90 14.05
N GLY A 111 -37.37 -52.91 13.75
CA GLY A 111 -36.13 -53.13 13.03
C GLY A 111 -35.32 -51.85 12.79
N HIS A 112 -34.03 -51.98 12.76
CA HIS A 112 -33.07 -50.90 12.54
C HIS A 112 -32.04 -51.32 11.52
N ARG A 113 -31.67 -50.43 10.63
CA ARG A 113 -30.50 -50.54 9.76
C ARG A 113 -29.45 -49.54 10.19
N HIS A 114 -28.23 -50.03 10.30
CA HIS A 114 -27.12 -49.16 10.58
C HIS A 114 -26.78 -48.31 9.36
N ILE A 115 -26.82 -46.99 9.57
CA ILE A 115 -26.42 -45.96 8.61
C ILE A 115 -25.19 -45.23 9.13
N ASP A 116 -24.57 -44.36 8.33
CA ASP A 116 -23.31 -43.67 8.69
C ASP A 116 -23.39 -42.99 10.06
N SER A 117 -24.55 -42.48 10.47
CA SER A 117 -24.75 -41.88 11.78
C SER A 117 -24.75 -42.85 12.97
N CYS A 118 -24.76 -44.16 12.68
CA CYS A 118 -24.61 -45.20 13.72
C CYS A 118 -23.15 -45.57 13.98
N TYR A 119 -22.22 -44.97 13.26
CA TYR A 119 -20.81 -45.21 13.41
C TYR A 119 -20.08 -43.95 13.80
N GLU A 120 -19.08 -44.07 14.66
CA GLU A 120 -18.12 -43.05 15.00
C GLU A 120 -16.76 -43.43 14.44
N LYS A 121 -16.00 -42.45 13.98
CA LYS A 121 -14.64 -42.70 13.50
C LYS A 121 -13.67 -42.77 14.68
N GLU A 122 -13.09 -43.92 14.93
CA GLU A 122 -12.04 -44.08 15.91
C GLU A 122 -10.68 -44.04 15.25
N LEU A 123 -9.82 -43.12 15.72
CA LEU A 123 -8.44 -42.99 15.24
C LEU A 123 -7.58 -44.17 15.72
N HIS A 124 -7.08 -44.97 14.80
CA HIS A 124 -6.15 -46.06 15.11
C HIS A 124 -4.70 -45.77 14.71
N CYS A 125 -4.46 -44.69 13.99
CA CYS A 125 -3.13 -44.23 13.62
C CYS A 125 -2.38 -43.78 14.89
N THR A 126 -1.18 -44.28 15.08
CA THR A 126 -0.33 -43.92 16.24
C THR A 126 0.65 -42.79 15.92
N VAL A 127 0.70 -42.33 14.68
CA VAL A 127 1.55 -41.23 14.26
C VAL A 127 0.83 -39.93 14.61
N PRO A 128 1.44 -39.05 15.44
CA PRO A 128 0.84 -37.75 15.76
C PRO A 128 0.62 -36.93 14.52
N GLU A 129 -0.53 -36.25 14.44
CA GLU A 129 -0.76 -35.27 13.36
C GLU A 129 0.25 -34.13 13.48
N HIS A 130 1.03 -33.93 12.45
CA HIS A 130 2.07 -32.91 12.43
C HIS A 130 2.26 -32.36 11.02
N SER A 131 2.20 -31.06 10.90
CA SER A 131 2.59 -30.31 9.72
C SER A 131 3.80 -29.43 10.07
N HIS A 132 4.84 -29.52 9.26
CA HIS A 132 6.03 -28.73 9.52
C HIS A 132 5.74 -27.24 9.37
N SER A 133 5.94 -26.51 10.46
CA SER A 133 5.88 -25.05 10.52
C SER A 133 7.29 -24.45 10.63
N ARG A 134 7.39 -23.13 10.55
CA ARG A 134 8.66 -22.42 10.72
C ARG A 134 9.43 -22.82 11.98
N SER A 135 8.74 -23.15 13.06
CA SER A 135 9.35 -23.57 14.31
C SER A 135 10.00 -24.97 14.26
N CYS A 136 9.73 -25.74 13.21
CA CYS A 136 10.31 -27.07 13.04
C CYS A 136 11.69 -27.04 12.35
N TYR A 137 12.06 -25.92 11.74
CA TYR A 137 13.35 -25.79 11.06
C TYR A 137 14.42 -25.26 12.02
N TYR A 138 15.59 -25.84 11.92
CA TYR A 138 16.78 -25.27 12.54
C TYR A 138 17.30 -24.14 11.65
N VAL A 139 17.40 -22.94 12.20
CA VAL A 139 18.04 -21.81 11.56
C VAL A 139 19.38 -21.61 12.25
N SER A 140 20.48 -21.72 11.49
CA SER A 140 21.77 -21.36 12.03
C SER A 140 21.79 -19.86 12.38
N MET A 141 22.08 -19.57 13.63
CA MET A 141 22.26 -18.19 14.11
C MET A 141 23.75 -17.82 14.21
N ASP A 142 24.65 -18.69 13.73
CA ASP A 142 26.10 -18.52 13.91
C ASP A 142 26.66 -17.31 13.17
N ASN A 143 26.03 -16.89 12.09
CA ASN A 143 26.47 -15.75 11.24
C ASN A 143 25.42 -14.63 11.19
N VAL A 144 24.51 -14.57 12.15
CA VAL A 144 23.54 -13.48 12.24
C VAL A 144 24.25 -12.23 12.74
N GLU A 145 24.04 -11.12 12.05
CA GLU A 145 24.60 -9.83 12.44
C GLU A 145 24.05 -9.37 13.78
N THR A 146 24.95 -8.90 14.63
CA THR A 146 24.59 -8.27 15.90
C THR A 146 24.29 -6.77 15.70
N PRO A 147 23.66 -6.09 16.66
CA PRO A 147 23.53 -4.63 16.61
C PRO A 147 24.85 -3.91 16.37
N GLU A 148 25.92 -4.36 17.00
CA GLU A 148 27.27 -3.80 16.83
C GLU A 148 27.77 -3.94 15.39
N ASP A 149 27.44 -5.04 14.70
CA ASP A 149 27.88 -5.28 13.31
C ASP A 149 27.20 -4.30 12.35
N TRP A 150 25.88 -4.12 12.43
CA TRP A 150 25.21 -3.18 11.53
C TRP A 150 25.44 -1.72 11.91
N GLU A 151 25.60 -1.41 13.19
CA GLU A 151 25.93 -0.05 13.64
C GLU A 151 27.32 0.37 13.13
N ALA A 152 28.26 -0.56 13.00
CA ALA A 152 29.57 -0.31 12.38
C ALA A 152 29.50 0.06 10.88
N THR A 153 28.36 -0.19 10.21
CA THR A 153 28.14 0.19 8.80
C THR A 153 27.57 1.60 8.63
N LEU A 154 27.13 2.24 9.71
CA LEU A 154 26.49 3.54 9.69
C LEU A 154 27.49 4.68 9.46
N PRO A 155 27.04 5.87 9.03
CA PRO A 155 27.90 7.05 8.93
C PRO A 155 28.51 7.43 10.29
N ASP A 156 29.79 7.84 10.30
CA ASP A 156 30.49 8.26 11.52
C ASP A 156 29.85 9.45 12.23
N SER A 157 29.11 10.27 11.51
CA SER A 157 28.41 11.45 12.04
C SER A 157 27.23 11.85 11.18
N LEU A 158 26.23 12.44 11.80
CA LEU A 158 25.08 13.06 11.15
C LEU A 158 25.26 14.57 11.04
N SER A 159 24.68 15.16 10.00
CA SER A 159 24.72 16.61 9.74
C SER A 159 23.67 17.39 10.56
N GLY A 160 22.64 16.73 11.04
CA GLY A 160 21.44 17.32 11.65
C GLY A 160 20.39 17.76 10.61
N ASN A 161 20.64 17.52 9.32
CA ASN A 161 19.68 17.72 8.25
C ASN A 161 19.01 16.39 7.91
N TRP A 162 17.75 16.23 8.24
CA TRP A 162 17.02 14.97 8.04
C TRP A 162 17.09 14.42 6.62
N ARG A 163 17.03 15.29 5.60
CA ARG A 163 17.11 14.85 4.19
C ARG A 163 18.48 14.26 3.85
N ASP A 164 19.52 14.92 4.32
CA ASP A 164 20.90 14.49 4.06
C ASP A 164 21.26 13.26 4.87
N ASP A 165 20.88 13.23 6.13
CA ASP A 165 21.18 12.15 7.05
C ASP A 165 20.42 10.87 6.67
N PHE A 166 19.15 11.00 6.26
CA PHE A 166 18.32 9.89 5.79
C PHE A 166 18.96 9.20 4.57
N VAL A 167 19.38 9.98 3.59
CA VAL A 167 20.07 9.46 2.39
C VAL A 167 21.47 8.94 2.74
N SER A 168 22.19 9.57 3.67
CA SER A 168 23.52 9.11 4.10
C SER A 168 23.45 7.73 4.74
N VAL A 169 22.49 7.52 5.64
CA VAL A 169 22.26 6.20 6.24
C VAL A 169 21.83 5.19 5.18
N ALA A 170 20.91 5.53 4.28
CA ALA A 170 20.51 4.62 3.20
C ALA A 170 21.69 4.22 2.30
N ARG A 171 22.55 5.16 1.95
CA ARG A 171 23.77 4.90 1.14
C ARG A 171 24.79 4.01 1.84
N SER A 172 24.92 4.10 3.15
CA SER A 172 25.83 3.22 3.90
C SER A 172 25.39 1.76 3.89
N GLN A 173 24.15 1.50 3.53
CA GLN A 173 23.58 0.15 3.46
C GLN A 173 23.63 -0.47 2.05
N LEU A 174 24.09 0.28 1.03
CA LEU A 174 24.14 -0.22 -0.35
C LEU A 174 24.94 -1.52 -0.47
N GLY A 175 24.38 -2.49 -1.20
CA GLY A 175 24.97 -3.81 -1.41
C GLY A 175 24.68 -4.81 -0.31
N TYR A 176 23.95 -4.42 0.75
CA TYR A 176 23.50 -5.39 1.74
C TYR A 176 22.65 -6.48 1.09
N THR A 177 23.00 -7.73 1.39
CA THR A 177 22.30 -8.92 0.94
C THR A 177 22.24 -9.89 2.12
N PRO A 178 21.05 -10.38 2.53
CA PRO A 178 20.94 -11.34 3.60
C PRO A 178 21.63 -12.66 3.23
N LEU A 179 22.13 -13.37 4.22
CA LEU A 179 22.75 -14.67 4.03
C LEU A 179 21.66 -15.73 3.74
N ALA A 180 21.85 -16.54 2.70
CA ALA A 180 20.90 -17.57 2.30
C ALA A 180 20.72 -18.65 3.38
N GLU A 181 21.80 -18.98 4.12
CA GLU A 181 21.81 -19.97 5.20
C GLU A 181 20.96 -19.59 6.41
N ASN A 182 20.63 -18.30 6.54
CA ASN A 182 19.77 -17.77 7.62
C ASN A 182 18.32 -17.62 7.17
N SER A 183 17.91 -18.32 6.13
CA SER A 183 16.54 -18.24 5.59
C SER A 183 15.68 -19.39 6.11
N ILE A 184 14.38 -19.14 6.21
CA ILE A 184 13.35 -20.16 6.53
C ILE A 184 12.37 -20.29 5.37
N PRO A 185 11.72 -21.44 5.16
CA PRO A 185 10.67 -21.55 4.17
C PRO A 185 9.43 -20.73 4.57
N ALA A 186 8.77 -20.15 3.59
CA ALA A 186 7.44 -19.57 3.74
C ALA A 186 6.37 -20.66 3.86
N GLU A 187 5.13 -20.28 4.13
CA GLU A 187 3.99 -21.19 4.22
C GLU A 187 3.72 -21.94 2.90
N ASP A 188 4.12 -21.38 1.76
CA ASP A 188 4.01 -22.02 0.45
C ASP A 188 5.03 -23.15 0.23
N GLY A 189 5.96 -23.35 1.15
CA GLY A 189 7.01 -24.37 1.11
C GLY A 189 8.06 -24.19 0.00
N SER A 190 7.91 -23.18 -0.85
CA SER A 190 8.78 -22.95 -2.02
C SER A 190 9.58 -21.65 -1.93
N THR A 191 9.04 -20.64 -1.28
CA THR A 191 9.69 -19.34 -1.09
C THR A 191 10.55 -19.36 0.18
N MET A 192 11.80 -18.90 0.05
CA MET A 192 12.69 -18.73 1.21
C MET A 192 12.61 -17.31 1.74
N LEU A 193 12.35 -17.15 3.02
CA LEU A 193 12.29 -15.90 3.75
C LEU A 193 13.61 -15.66 4.46
N PRO A 194 14.42 -14.70 4.04
CA PRO A 194 15.72 -14.46 4.64
C PRO A 194 15.60 -13.76 6.00
N TYR A 195 16.48 -14.12 6.91
CA TYR A 195 16.74 -13.32 8.09
C TYR A 195 17.47 -12.04 7.68
N THR A 196 16.98 -10.88 8.11
CA THR A 196 17.58 -9.60 7.75
C THR A 196 17.85 -8.73 8.96
N ARG A 197 18.95 -7.91 8.93
CA ARG A 197 19.23 -6.92 9.98
C ARG A 197 18.05 -5.95 10.19
N TYR A 198 17.36 -5.57 9.11
CA TYR A 198 16.24 -4.64 9.15
C TYR A 198 15.02 -5.26 9.82
N GLY A 199 14.77 -6.53 9.53
CA GLY A 199 13.72 -7.31 10.18
C GLY A 199 14.04 -7.59 11.65
N ASP A 200 15.27 -7.94 11.97
CA ASP A 200 15.72 -8.17 13.34
C ASP A 200 15.61 -6.89 14.18
N TRP A 201 16.16 -5.79 13.68
CA TRP A 201 16.04 -4.48 14.29
C TRP A 201 14.57 -4.07 14.54
N TYR A 202 13.68 -4.38 13.61
CA TYR A 202 12.26 -4.07 13.71
C TYR A 202 11.50 -5.03 14.63
N GLY A 203 12.02 -6.23 14.88
CA GLY A 203 11.37 -7.32 15.64
C GLY A 203 10.54 -8.26 14.77
N PHE A 204 10.74 -8.29 13.46
CA PHE A 204 10.11 -9.20 12.50
C PHE A 204 11.14 -9.70 11.47
N PRO A 205 12.09 -10.56 11.90
CA PRO A 205 13.33 -10.86 11.17
C PRO A 205 13.14 -11.48 9.78
N TYR A 206 12.06 -12.20 9.55
CA TYR A 206 11.76 -12.89 8.30
C TYR A 206 10.66 -12.20 7.46
N GLY A 207 10.28 -10.99 7.80
CA GLY A 207 9.26 -10.23 7.08
C GLY A 207 9.77 -9.60 5.79
N GLU A 208 8.82 -9.13 4.97
CA GLU A 208 9.13 -8.26 3.84
C GLU A 208 9.74 -6.94 4.35
N TRP A 209 10.97 -6.64 3.95
CA TRP A 209 11.78 -5.65 4.63
C TRP A 209 12.01 -4.32 3.90
N CYS A 210 11.29 -4.05 2.82
CA CYS A 210 11.42 -2.76 2.11
C CYS A 210 11.04 -1.55 3.00
N VAL A 211 9.93 -1.64 3.75
CA VAL A 211 9.50 -0.58 4.69
C VAL A 211 10.31 -0.61 5.98
N MET A 212 10.71 -1.79 6.46
CA MET A 212 11.58 -1.91 7.63
C MET A 212 12.96 -1.30 7.37
N PHE A 213 13.50 -1.42 6.15
CA PHE A 213 14.71 -0.71 5.72
C PHE A 213 14.54 0.81 5.82
N VAL A 214 13.43 1.35 5.31
CA VAL A 214 13.13 2.79 5.41
C VAL A 214 13.01 3.22 6.88
N SER A 215 12.33 2.43 7.71
CA SER A 215 12.18 2.69 9.15
C SER A 215 13.53 2.65 9.89
N PHE A 216 14.40 1.70 9.55
CA PHE A 216 15.77 1.60 10.04
C PHE A 216 16.57 2.85 9.66
N CYS A 217 16.54 3.25 8.39
CA CYS A 217 17.25 4.44 7.93
C CYS A 217 16.73 5.72 8.63
N ALA A 218 15.43 5.85 8.87
CA ALA A 218 14.87 6.98 9.60
C ALA A 218 15.35 7.01 11.06
N ASN A 219 15.40 5.84 11.74
CA ASN A 219 15.89 5.74 13.10
C ASN A 219 17.33 6.21 13.23
N TYR A 220 18.20 5.67 12.37
CA TYR A 220 19.64 5.99 12.45
C TYR A 220 20.02 7.35 11.81
N ALA A 221 19.06 8.03 11.19
CA ALA A 221 19.18 9.42 10.76
C ALA A 221 18.62 10.41 11.82
N ASP A 222 18.36 9.97 13.05
CA ASP A 222 17.76 10.76 14.12
C ASP A 222 16.43 11.42 13.75
N ILE A 223 15.67 10.83 12.83
CA ILE A 223 14.34 11.31 12.48
C ILE A 223 13.33 10.76 13.49
N PRO A 224 12.62 11.62 14.24
CA PRO A 224 11.67 11.14 15.23
C PRO A 224 10.58 10.24 14.64
N ARG A 225 10.27 9.15 15.32
CA ARG A 225 9.20 8.20 14.92
C ARG A 225 7.83 8.87 14.74
N ALA A 226 7.59 9.97 15.42
CA ALA A 226 6.37 10.76 15.27
C ALA A 226 6.36 11.56 13.94
N ALA A 227 7.51 11.82 13.34
CA ALA A 227 7.63 12.50 12.06
C ALA A 227 7.62 11.50 10.89
N VAL A 228 8.47 10.46 10.96
CA VAL A 228 8.47 9.32 10.02
C VAL A 228 8.13 8.06 10.81
N PRO A 229 6.90 7.53 10.70
CA PRO A 229 6.47 6.37 11.47
C PRO A 229 7.25 5.11 11.07
N TYR A 230 7.51 4.24 12.06
CA TYR A 230 8.13 2.94 11.80
C TYR A 230 7.05 1.93 11.50
N GLU A 231 7.06 1.40 10.30
CA GLU A 231 6.09 0.44 9.80
C GLU A 231 6.79 -0.75 9.12
N SER A 232 6.03 -1.80 8.89
CA SER A 232 6.49 -2.96 8.11
C SER A 232 5.78 -3.10 6.76
N GLY A 233 4.74 -2.28 6.49
CA GLY A 233 3.94 -2.35 5.27
C GLY A 233 3.69 -0.99 4.62
N CYS A 234 3.75 -0.96 3.27
CA CYS A 234 3.58 0.26 2.47
C CYS A 234 2.21 0.92 2.66
N ILE A 235 1.12 0.14 2.78
CA ILE A 235 -0.24 0.66 2.96
C ILE A 235 -0.32 1.50 4.24
N ALA A 236 0.14 0.95 5.37
CA ALA A 236 0.12 1.65 6.65
C ALA A 236 0.96 2.93 6.62
N MET A 237 2.11 2.90 5.94
CA MET A 237 2.98 4.05 5.78
C MET A 237 2.28 5.16 4.97
N VAL A 238 1.67 4.82 3.82
CA VAL A 238 0.90 5.77 2.99
C VAL A 238 -0.27 6.36 3.75
N GLU A 239 -1.02 5.57 4.50
CA GLU A 239 -2.14 6.04 5.31
C GLU A 239 -1.71 7.09 6.33
N LYS A 240 -0.61 6.85 7.04
CA LYS A 240 -0.08 7.78 8.05
C LYS A 240 0.39 9.09 7.42
N PHE A 241 1.11 9.05 6.30
CA PHE A 241 1.52 10.25 5.59
C PHE A 241 0.35 11.01 4.96
N SER A 242 -0.68 10.29 4.51
CA SER A 242 -1.91 10.89 4.00
C SER A 242 -2.67 11.65 5.11
N GLN A 243 -2.79 11.05 6.29
CA GLN A 243 -3.39 11.68 7.47
C GLN A 243 -2.62 12.91 7.91
N ALA A 244 -1.28 12.88 7.80
CA ALA A 244 -0.41 14.02 8.08
C ALA A 244 -0.38 15.07 6.95
N GLY A 245 -1.07 14.86 5.83
CA GLY A 245 -1.04 15.73 4.65
C GLY A 245 0.32 15.80 3.95
N ALA A 246 1.19 14.82 4.20
CA ALA A 246 2.54 14.74 3.63
C ALA A 246 2.67 13.76 2.46
N PHE A 247 1.58 13.10 2.07
CA PHE A 247 1.55 12.22 0.91
C PHE A 247 1.09 12.97 -0.34
N GLU A 248 1.83 12.79 -1.43
CA GLU A 248 1.57 13.31 -2.78
C GLU A 248 1.15 12.13 -3.67
N ALA A 249 -0.13 12.03 -3.98
CA ALA A 249 -0.65 10.92 -4.76
C ALA A 249 -0.31 11.07 -6.25
N GLY A 250 0.01 9.94 -6.90
CA GLY A 250 0.25 9.87 -8.34
C GLY A 250 1.63 10.41 -8.76
N ARG A 251 1.74 10.90 -9.99
CA ARG A 251 2.99 11.14 -10.70
C ARG A 251 3.29 12.61 -11.00
N SER A 252 2.45 13.52 -10.53
CA SER A 252 2.60 14.98 -10.80
C SER A 252 3.63 15.64 -9.89
N TYR A 253 3.95 15.04 -8.75
CA TYR A 253 4.94 15.55 -7.84
C TYR A 253 6.36 15.31 -8.36
N VAL A 254 7.24 16.32 -8.22
CA VAL A 254 8.66 16.22 -8.55
C VAL A 254 9.45 15.95 -7.27
N PRO A 255 9.94 14.73 -7.08
CA PRO A 255 10.57 14.34 -5.82
C PRO A 255 11.91 15.02 -5.59
N ARG A 256 12.24 15.21 -4.32
CA ARG A 256 13.47 15.83 -3.84
C ARG A 256 14.24 14.86 -2.97
N ARG A 257 15.51 15.12 -2.78
CA ARG A 257 16.38 14.36 -1.86
C ARG A 257 15.73 14.16 -0.50
N GLY A 258 15.71 12.92 -0.01
CA GLY A 258 15.13 12.52 1.26
C GLY A 258 13.62 12.31 1.24
N ASP A 259 12.94 12.52 0.11
CA ASP A 259 11.54 12.08 -0.06
C ASP A 259 11.48 10.55 -0.17
N LEU A 260 10.28 9.97 0.01
CA LEU A 260 10.05 8.56 -0.29
C LEU A 260 9.25 8.44 -1.58
N VAL A 261 9.57 7.45 -2.40
CA VAL A 261 8.75 7.01 -3.52
C VAL A 261 8.04 5.72 -3.17
N PHE A 262 6.74 5.65 -3.44
CA PHE A 262 5.94 4.43 -3.31
C PHE A 262 5.63 3.88 -4.69
N VAL A 263 5.77 2.57 -4.83
CA VAL A 263 5.63 1.83 -6.09
C VAL A 263 4.52 0.80 -5.96
N SER A 264 3.78 0.60 -7.04
CA SER A 264 2.68 -0.36 -7.14
C SER A 264 2.96 -1.34 -8.26
N TYR A 265 2.96 -2.64 -7.97
CA TYR A 265 3.16 -3.69 -8.97
C TYR A 265 1.85 -4.25 -9.54
N ASP A 266 0.71 -3.72 -9.10
CA ASP A 266 -0.63 -4.13 -9.55
C ASP A 266 -1.35 -3.06 -10.40
N GLY A 267 -0.59 -2.19 -11.04
CA GLY A 267 -1.11 -1.16 -11.94
C GLY A 267 -1.62 0.09 -11.22
N GLY A 268 -1.08 0.41 -10.05
CA GLY A 268 -1.40 1.63 -9.30
C GLY A 268 -2.56 1.49 -8.31
N VAL A 269 -2.95 0.26 -7.97
CA VAL A 269 -4.05 -0.01 -7.04
C VAL A 269 -3.55 -0.03 -5.59
N THR A 270 -2.42 -0.73 -5.33
CA THR A 270 -1.90 -0.93 -3.98
C THR A 270 -0.42 -0.56 -3.91
N PRO A 271 0.02 0.27 -2.93
CA PRO A 271 1.45 0.50 -2.75
C PRO A 271 2.10 -0.79 -2.24
N SER A 272 3.03 -1.33 -3.02
CA SER A 272 3.65 -2.63 -2.79
C SER A 272 5.13 -2.52 -2.44
N HIS A 273 5.77 -1.40 -2.76
CA HIS A 273 7.20 -1.18 -2.55
C HIS A 273 7.52 0.28 -2.26
N ILE A 274 8.73 0.54 -1.74
CA ILE A 274 9.14 1.87 -1.29
C ILE A 274 10.64 2.07 -1.45
N GLY A 275 11.06 3.31 -1.77
CA GLY A 275 12.45 3.71 -1.84
C GLY A 275 12.68 5.12 -1.29
N ILE A 276 13.94 5.43 -0.93
CA ILE A 276 14.39 6.74 -0.45
C ILE A 276 15.06 7.49 -1.60
N VAL A 277 14.50 8.62 -2.00
CA VAL A 277 15.02 9.45 -3.10
C VAL A 277 16.38 10.06 -2.72
N THR A 278 17.41 9.81 -3.52
CA THR A 278 18.80 10.17 -3.18
C THR A 278 19.19 11.58 -3.56
N ASP A 279 18.60 12.11 -4.64
CA ASP A 279 18.93 13.44 -5.16
C ASP A 279 17.68 14.12 -5.70
N ALA A 280 17.74 15.43 -5.91
CA ALA A 280 16.64 16.16 -6.54
C ALA A 280 16.43 15.66 -7.98
N ALA A 281 15.17 15.48 -8.36
CA ALA A 281 14.82 15.05 -9.69
C ALA A 281 15.25 16.10 -10.75
N VAL A 282 15.76 15.62 -11.89
CA VAL A 282 16.28 16.45 -12.98
C VAL A 282 15.40 16.28 -14.21
N ALA A 283 15.07 17.39 -14.90
CA ALA A 283 14.29 17.36 -16.12
C ALA A 283 14.92 16.41 -17.15
N SER A 284 14.11 15.49 -17.69
CA SER A 284 14.54 14.45 -18.63
C SER A 284 13.88 14.66 -19.99
N GLY A 285 14.61 15.21 -20.91
CA GLY A 285 14.12 15.47 -22.27
C GLY A 285 13.06 16.59 -22.35
N SER A 286 12.29 16.60 -23.44
CA SER A 286 11.23 17.61 -23.71
C SER A 286 9.82 17.16 -23.29
N SER A 287 9.70 16.01 -22.60
CA SER A 287 8.41 15.38 -22.28
C SER A 287 7.80 15.81 -20.95
N GLY A 288 8.43 16.73 -20.20
CA GLY A 288 7.99 17.10 -18.86
C GLY A 288 8.27 16.02 -17.79
N ALA A 289 8.97 14.93 -18.13
CA ALA A 289 9.42 13.92 -17.19
C ALA A 289 10.66 14.39 -16.41
N PHE A 290 10.77 13.96 -15.17
CA PHE A 290 11.95 14.15 -14.36
C PHE A 290 12.56 12.78 -14.03
N SER A 291 13.88 12.69 -14.12
CA SER A 291 14.65 11.51 -13.70
C SER A 291 15.15 11.69 -12.28
N PHE A 292 15.11 10.62 -11.50
CA PHE A 292 15.64 10.57 -10.15
C PHE A 292 16.17 9.16 -9.84
N VAL A 293 16.88 9.02 -8.73
CA VAL A 293 17.35 7.75 -8.21
C VAL A 293 16.84 7.58 -6.80
N ASP A 294 16.38 6.40 -6.46
CA ASP A 294 16.04 6.01 -5.10
C ASP A 294 16.86 4.80 -4.64
N ILE A 295 17.01 4.64 -3.34
CA ILE A 295 17.58 3.46 -2.69
C ILE A 295 16.46 2.65 -2.08
N GLU A 296 16.40 1.39 -2.45
CA GLU A 296 15.38 0.45 -2.03
C GLU A 296 15.99 -0.69 -1.21
N GLY A 297 15.35 -1.03 -0.09
CA GLY A 297 15.54 -2.30 0.58
C GLY A 297 14.65 -3.38 -0.03
N ASN A 298 15.08 -4.63 0.00
CA ASN A 298 14.38 -5.77 -0.59
C ASN A 298 14.11 -5.65 -2.10
N SER A 299 14.95 -4.94 -2.80
CA SER A 299 14.88 -4.83 -4.25
C SER A 299 15.66 -5.98 -4.88
N ALA A 300 14.97 -7.02 -5.35
CA ALA A 300 15.52 -8.34 -5.69
C ALA A 300 16.40 -8.91 -4.55
N GLY A 301 15.94 -8.81 -3.31
CA GLY A 301 16.61 -9.35 -2.13
C GLY A 301 17.82 -8.55 -1.63
N THR A 302 18.09 -7.34 -2.14
CA THR A 302 19.25 -6.53 -1.77
C THR A 302 18.88 -5.09 -1.47
N VAL A 303 19.81 -4.31 -0.90
CA VAL A 303 19.76 -2.85 -0.88
C VAL A 303 20.47 -2.30 -2.11
N ARG A 304 19.74 -1.59 -2.98
CA ARG A 304 20.31 -1.06 -4.22
C ARG A 304 19.68 0.23 -4.69
N GLU A 305 20.40 0.94 -5.54
CA GLU A 305 19.89 2.10 -6.26
C GLU A 305 19.00 1.69 -7.43
N ARG A 306 17.94 2.48 -7.67
CA ARG A 306 17.02 2.32 -8.80
C ARG A 306 16.84 3.65 -9.52
N PRO A 307 17.22 3.76 -10.80
CA PRO A 307 16.85 4.91 -11.62
C PRO A 307 15.37 4.85 -12.00
N ARG A 308 14.69 6.00 -11.93
CA ARG A 308 13.26 6.16 -12.23
C ARG A 308 12.97 7.43 -13.01
N LEU A 309 11.80 7.44 -13.65
CA LEU A 309 11.18 8.65 -14.20
C LEU A 309 9.89 8.93 -13.43
N THR A 310 9.55 10.21 -13.22
CA THR A 310 8.26 10.59 -12.59
C THR A 310 7.06 10.11 -13.40
N THR A 311 7.23 9.74 -14.67
CA THR A 311 6.21 9.19 -15.56
C THR A 311 6.10 7.67 -15.53
N ASP A 312 6.94 6.96 -14.78
CA ASP A 312 6.87 5.50 -14.69
C ASP A 312 5.49 5.05 -14.20
N ALA A 313 4.95 4.02 -14.88
CA ALA A 313 3.56 3.61 -14.67
C ALA A 313 3.31 2.97 -13.30
N ASP A 314 4.37 2.46 -12.67
CA ASP A 314 4.36 1.80 -11.36
C ASP A 314 4.46 2.78 -10.19
N ILE A 315 4.69 4.07 -10.41
CA ILE A 315 4.69 5.06 -9.33
C ILE A 315 3.29 5.25 -8.78
N PHE A 316 3.14 4.96 -7.49
CA PHE A 316 1.90 5.17 -6.72
C PHE A 316 1.80 6.58 -6.14
N GLY A 317 2.90 7.13 -5.64
CA GLY A 317 2.99 8.46 -5.06
C GLY A 317 4.26 8.65 -4.26
N TYR A 318 4.31 9.75 -3.50
CA TYR A 318 5.50 10.16 -2.77
C TYR A 318 5.16 10.63 -1.35
N MET A 319 6.07 10.44 -0.42
CA MET A 319 6.10 11.20 0.83
C MET A 319 6.99 12.42 0.63
N ASN A 320 6.45 13.58 0.89
CA ASN A 320 7.15 14.86 0.80
C ASN A 320 7.78 15.19 2.15
N MET A 321 9.09 15.02 2.26
CA MET A 321 9.84 15.26 3.48
C MET A 321 9.77 16.72 3.95
N GLU A 322 9.61 17.67 3.05
CA GLU A 322 9.43 19.08 3.45
C GLU A 322 8.14 19.27 4.27
N LYS A 323 7.05 18.64 3.83
CA LYS A 323 5.80 18.66 4.60
C LYS A 323 5.92 17.95 5.94
N VAL A 324 6.70 16.86 6.00
CA VAL A 324 6.99 16.16 7.26
C VAL A 324 7.75 17.08 8.22
N ILE A 325 8.81 17.73 7.74
CA ILE A 325 9.62 18.67 8.54
C ILE A 325 8.78 19.86 9.01
N ASP A 326 7.98 20.43 8.11
CA ASP A 326 7.13 21.57 8.48
C ASP A 326 6.07 21.16 9.52
N ASN A 327 5.44 19.99 9.35
CA ASN A 327 4.49 19.49 10.35
C ASN A 327 5.15 19.26 11.71
N TRP A 328 6.38 18.74 11.73
CA TRP A 328 7.16 18.56 12.93
C TRP A 328 7.46 19.91 13.63
N ASN A 329 7.81 20.91 12.83
CA ASN A 329 8.09 22.27 13.32
C ASN A 329 6.82 23.09 13.62
N GLY A 330 5.63 22.49 13.51
CA GLY A 330 4.36 23.18 13.75
C GLY A 330 3.98 24.18 12.65
N ILE A 331 4.55 24.05 11.45
CA ILE A 331 4.21 24.90 10.31
C ILE A 331 2.95 24.36 9.64
N ARG A 332 2.04 25.27 9.29
CA ARG A 332 0.82 25.00 8.52
C ARG A 332 0.95 25.53 7.10
N ARG A 333 0.17 24.97 6.21
CA ARG A 333 0.10 25.38 4.80
C ARG A 333 -1.33 25.64 4.38
N ALA A 334 -1.52 26.67 3.59
CA ALA A 334 -2.78 26.90 2.89
C ALA A 334 -2.52 27.20 1.41
N LEU A 335 -3.27 26.54 0.54
CA LEU A 335 -3.32 26.86 -0.88
C LEU A 335 -4.31 27.99 -1.11
N VAL A 336 -3.87 29.04 -1.79
CA VAL A 336 -4.68 30.21 -2.08
C VAL A 336 -4.70 30.45 -3.59
N ASP A 337 -5.89 30.42 -4.20
CA ASP A 337 -6.04 30.70 -5.62
C ASP A 337 -5.86 32.20 -5.90
N CYS A 338 -4.85 32.52 -6.69
CA CYS A 338 -4.51 33.84 -7.15
C CYS A 338 -4.74 33.92 -8.67
N GLY A 339 -6.01 33.83 -9.09
CA GLY A 339 -6.42 34.00 -10.48
C GLY A 339 -6.01 32.84 -11.39
N GLY A 340 -6.19 31.61 -10.92
CA GLY A 340 -5.83 30.38 -11.63
C GLY A 340 -4.42 29.88 -11.33
N THR A 341 -3.64 30.65 -10.55
CA THR A 341 -2.36 30.22 -10.01
C THR A 341 -2.53 29.98 -8.51
N SER A 342 -2.30 28.74 -8.06
CA SER A 342 -2.36 28.43 -6.65
C SER A 342 -1.02 28.67 -5.98
N LEU A 343 -1.01 29.50 -4.94
CA LEU A 343 0.16 29.77 -4.11
C LEU A 343 0.02 29.06 -2.77
N CYS A 344 1.10 28.41 -2.34
CA CYS A 344 1.17 27.80 -1.01
C CYS A 344 1.75 28.78 0.00
N PHE A 345 0.95 29.16 0.98
CA PHE A 345 1.37 29.98 2.09
C PHE A 345 1.70 29.12 3.30
N LYS A 346 2.91 29.32 3.85
CA LYS A 346 3.34 28.69 5.11
C LYS A 346 3.21 29.70 6.26
N TYR A 347 2.73 29.24 7.41
CA TYR A 347 2.55 30.05 8.61
C TYR A 347 2.70 29.18 9.87
N SER A 348 2.99 29.77 11.02
CA SER A 348 3.16 29.02 12.26
C SER A 348 1.84 28.43 12.76
N ALA A 349 1.92 27.34 13.52
CA ALA A 349 0.74 26.72 14.14
C ALA A 349 0.04 27.66 15.14
N GLU A 350 0.79 28.57 15.77
CA GLU A 350 0.23 29.58 16.68
C GLU A 350 -0.63 30.57 15.90
N GLU A 351 -0.15 31.05 14.73
CA GLU A 351 -0.95 31.92 13.86
C GLU A 351 -2.14 31.18 13.27
N ALA A 352 -2.00 29.88 12.94
CA ALA A 352 -3.09 29.08 12.41
C ALA A 352 -4.28 28.91 13.35
N ALA A 353 -4.05 29.00 14.65
CA ALA A 353 -5.13 28.96 15.63
C ALA A 353 -6.04 30.20 15.58
N ASP A 354 -5.57 31.28 14.98
CA ASP A 354 -6.23 32.59 14.97
C ASP A 354 -7.13 32.77 13.73
N PHE A 355 -7.09 31.87 12.73
CA PHE A 355 -7.95 32.00 11.54
C PHE A 355 -8.39 30.64 10.93
N ASP A 356 -9.56 30.65 10.26
CA ASP A 356 -10.19 29.46 9.68
C ASP A 356 -9.65 29.18 8.27
N THR A 357 -9.49 30.21 7.44
CA THR A 357 -9.04 30.10 6.05
C THR A 357 -8.26 31.32 5.57
N LEU A 358 -7.46 31.14 4.50
CA LEU A 358 -6.87 32.24 3.74
C LEU A 358 -7.67 32.51 2.46
N ARG A 359 -7.77 33.80 2.10
CA ARG A 359 -8.41 34.24 0.85
C ARG A 359 -7.52 35.22 0.10
N ALA A 360 -7.48 35.07 -1.23
CA ALA A 360 -6.91 36.06 -2.12
C ALA A 360 -8.00 36.98 -2.69
N VAL A 361 -7.79 38.26 -2.61
CA VAL A 361 -8.67 39.27 -3.19
C VAL A 361 -7.90 40.06 -4.25
N SER A 362 -8.32 39.96 -5.49
CA SER A 362 -7.67 40.65 -6.60
C SER A 362 -7.66 42.17 -6.40
N VAL A 363 -6.52 42.80 -6.63
CA VAL A 363 -6.36 44.25 -6.59
C VAL A 363 -6.64 44.83 -8.00
N SER A 364 -7.60 45.75 -8.06
CA SER A 364 -7.94 46.38 -9.33
C SER A 364 -6.76 47.16 -9.93
N LYS A 365 -6.44 46.90 -11.20
CA LYS A 365 -5.37 47.60 -11.96
C LYS A 365 -5.54 49.13 -12.01
N SER A 366 -6.78 49.66 -11.88
CA SER A 366 -7.09 51.07 -11.84
C SER A 366 -6.94 51.73 -10.46
N SER A 367 -6.63 50.94 -9.43
CA SER A 367 -6.54 51.48 -8.07
C SER A 367 -5.22 52.19 -7.79
N LYS A 368 -5.25 53.14 -6.82
CA LYS A 368 -4.02 53.72 -6.31
C LYS A 368 -3.11 52.70 -5.62
N GLU A 369 -3.72 51.71 -4.99
CA GLU A 369 -3.06 50.60 -4.33
C GLU A 369 -2.20 49.79 -5.33
N TYR A 370 -2.77 49.43 -6.51
CA TYR A 370 -2.05 48.74 -7.57
C TYR A 370 -0.80 49.51 -7.98
N SER A 371 -0.94 50.84 -8.23
CA SER A 371 0.18 51.68 -8.64
C SER A 371 1.32 51.76 -7.60
N GLN A 372 1.01 51.61 -6.34
CA GLN A 372 2.04 51.55 -5.28
C GLN A 372 2.70 50.19 -5.19
N LEU A 373 1.93 49.10 -5.36
CA LEU A 373 2.47 47.74 -5.39
C LEU A 373 3.43 47.51 -6.56
N VAL A 374 3.12 48.02 -7.75
CA VAL A 374 4.04 47.96 -8.91
C VAL A 374 5.40 48.57 -8.61
N LYS A 375 5.46 49.65 -7.83
CA LYS A 375 6.73 50.27 -7.43
C LYS A 375 7.56 49.43 -6.48
N LYS A 376 6.91 48.49 -5.81
CA LYS A 376 7.56 47.58 -4.82
C LYS A 376 7.99 46.23 -5.41
N LEU A 377 7.64 45.97 -6.65
CA LEU A 377 8.05 44.76 -7.35
C LEU A 377 9.59 44.67 -7.47
N PRO A 378 10.14 43.48 -7.37
CA PRO A 378 11.59 43.24 -7.56
C PRO A 378 12.12 43.85 -8.85
N ALA A 379 13.36 44.32 -8.83
CA ALA A 379 13.99 45.01 -9.97
C ALA A 379 14.21 44.08 -11.17
N TYR A 380 14.34 42.80 -10.93
CA TYR A 380 14.60 41.81 -11.98
C TYR A 380 13.38 41.52 -12.88
N LEU A 381 12.17 41.90 -12.46
CA LEU A 381 10.97 41.70 -13.28
C LEU A 381 10.94 42.67 -14.45
N SER A 382 10.95 42.13 -15.69
CA SER A 382 10.99 42.90 -16.93
C SER A 382 9.65 43.55 -17.24
N ASP A 383 8.55 42.85 -17.10
CA ASP A 383 7.17 43.37 -17.30
C ASP A 383 6.42 43.51 -15.98
N LYS A 384 6.60 44.66 -15.34
CA LYS A 384 5.87 45.01 -14.10
C LYS A 384 4.38 45.35 -14.35
N ALA A 385 3.99 45.70 -15.56
CA ALA A 385 2.62 46.07 -15.91
C ALA A 385 1.74 44.82 -16.11
N GLY A 386 2.35 43.69 -16.48
CA GLY A 386 1.66 42.39 -16.62
C GLY A 386 1.32 41.72 -15.30
N CYS A 387 1.91 42.17 -14.18
CA CYS A 387 1.71 41.53 -12.88
C CYS A 387 0.28 41.75 -12.36
N SER A 388 -0.25 40.71 -11.72
CA SER A 388 -1.49 40.75 -10.94
C SER A 388 -1.15 40.74 -9.45
N PHE A 389 -1.93 41.46 -8.66
CA PHE A 389 -1.78 41.51 -7.22
C PHE A 389 -3.02 40.97 -6.52
N TYR A 390 -2.81 40.25 -5.46
CA TYR A 390 -3.86 39.66 -4.64
C TYR A 390 -3.58 40.01 -3.18
N ARG A 391 -4.50 40.72 -2.53
CA ARG A 391 -4.45 40.93 -1.10
C ARG A 391 -4.79 39.63 -0.40
N ILE A 392 -3.89 39.18 0.47
CA ILE A 392 -4.08 37.95 1.24
C ILE A 392 -4.68 38.32 2.59
N ASN A 393 -5.84 37.75 2.87
CA ASN A 393 -6.58 37.95 4.09
C ASN A 393 -6.82 36.62 4.78
N ALA A 394 -6.66 36.60 6.11
CA ALA A 394 -7.16 35.53 6.94
C ALA A 394 -8.65 35.70 7.22
N VAL A 395 -9.39 34.65 7.40
CA VAL A 395 -10.80 34.65 7.77
C VAL A 395 -10.94 33.94 9.10
N LEU A 396 -11.42 34.66 10.13
CA LEU A 396 -11.71 34.15 11.44
C LEU A 396 -13.20 34.29 11.73
N SER A 397 -13.90 33.18 11.95
CA SER A 397 -15.34 33.15 12.24
C SER A 397 -16.16 33.98 11.23
N GLY A 398 -15.81 33.88 9.96
CA GLY A 398 -16.47 34.62 8.86
C GLY A 398 -16.02 36.07 8.68
N LYS A 399 -15.16 36.60 9.53
CA LYS A 399 -14.62 37.97 9.46
C LYS A 399 -13.25 37.96 8.77
N THR A 400 -13.04 38.90 7.84
CA THR A 400 -11.73 39.09 7.22
C THR A 400 -10.83 39.88 8.12
N VAL A 401 -9.64 39.34 8.41
CA VAL A 401 -8.58 39.99 9.20
C VAL A 401 -7.30 40.06 8.38
N SER A 402 -6.46 41.03 8.65
CA SER A 402 -5.14 41.12 8.00
C SER A 402 -4.27 39.96 8.47
N LEU A 403 -3.64 39.28 7.54
CA LEU A 403 -2.68 38.23 7.85
C LEU A 403 -1.37 38.84 8.30
N SER A 404 -0.89 38.43 9.44
CA SER A 404 0.52 38.64 9.83
C SER A 404 1.38 37.67 8.97
N ARG A 405 2.52 38.04 8.66
CA ARG A 405 3.50 37.53 7.72
C ARG A 405 3.56 35.99 7.57
N PRO A 406 3.32 35.39 6.37
CA PRO A 406 3.65 33.99 6.10
C PRO A 406 5.16 33.81 5.92
N ASP A 407 5.70 32.67 6.35
CA ASP A 407 7.15 32.41 6.26
C ASP A 407 7.64 32.28 4.82
N THR A 408 6.87 31.65 3.96
CA THR A 408 7.25 31.45 2.54
C THR A 408 6.03 31.33 1.63
N VAL A 409 6.21 31.69 0.36
CA VAL A 409 5.26 31.42 -0.73
C VAL A 409 5.91 30.46 -1.71
N SER A 410 5.19 29.44 -2.12
CA SER A 410 5.61 28.53 -3.18
C SER A 410 4.45 28.27 -4.13
N PHE A 411 4.75 27.90 -5.36
CA PHE A 411 3.75 27.47 -6.32
C PHE A 411 3.28 26.06 -6.00
N SER A 412 1.98 25.79 -6.17
CA SER A 412 1.48 24.44 -6.26
C SER A 412 1.45 24.03 -7.73
N ASP A 413 2.13 22.97 -8.05
CA ASP A 413 2.04 22.12 -9.24
C ASP A 413 1.26 22.64 -10.45
N SER A 414 1.68 23.72 -11.09
CA SER A 414 1.24 24.01 -12.44
C SER A 414 2.34 23.68 -13.44
N ALA A 415 1.97 23.05 -14.54
CA ALA A 415 2.88 22.59 -15.60
C ALA A 415 3.66 23.72 -16.29
N ASP A 416 3.37 24.99 -16.00
CA ASP A 416 3.92 26.17 -16.66
C ASP A 416 4.91 26.95 -15.76
N PHE A 417 5.71 26.25 -14.99
CA PHE A 417 6.63 26.81 -14.00
C PHE A 417 7.66 27.80 -14.55
N TYR A 418 7.94 27.77 -15.85
CA TYR A 418 9.00 28.58 -16.47
C TYR A 418 8.56 29.99 -16.86
N ASP A 419 7.24 30.24 -16.93
CA ASP A 419 6.70 31.51 -17.42
C ASP A 419 6.08 32.40 -16.32
N LEU A 420 6.13 31.98 -15.06
CA LEU A 420 5.53 32.70 -13.94
C LEU A 420 6.59 33.09 -12.90
N SER A 421 6.53 34.35 -12.48
CA SER A 421 7.24 34.84 -11.30
C SER A 421 6.22 35.29 -10.25
N ALA A 422 6.37 34.80 -9.01
CA ALA A 422 5.48 35.19 -7.93
C ALA A 422 6.26 35.49 -6.66
N GLY A 423 5.63 36.22 -5.76
CA GLY A 423 6.21 36.53 -4.45
C GLY A 423 5.26 37.37 -3.60
N ILE A 424 5.79 37.84 -2.47
CA ILE A 424 5.05 38.62 -1.50
C ILE A 424 5.54 40.06 -1.44
N ILE A 425 4.58 40.99 -1.27
CA ILE A 425 4.83 42.39 -0.97
C ILE A 425 4.05 42.77 0.30
N GLU A 426 4.74 43.37 1.24
CA GLU A 426 4.10 44.04 2.39
C GLU A 426 3.85 45.52 2.07
N TYR A 427 2.61 45.95 2.18
CA TYR A 427 2.24 47.35 1.96
C TYR A 427 1.04 47.77 2.82
N GLY A 428 1.16 48.90 3.54
CA GLY A 428 0.06 49.46 4.32
C GLY A 428 -0.45 48.54 5.42
N GLY A 429 0.40 47.68 5.99
CA GLY A 429 0.01 46.73 7.04
C GLY A 429 -0.75 45.51 6.51
N ALA A 430 -0.73 45.28 5.20
CA ALA A 430 -1.32 44.10 4.55
C ALA A 430 -0.30 43.36 3.69
N ILE A 431 -0.56 42.07 3.47
CA ILE A 431 0.24 41.18 2.62
C ILE A 431 -0.44 41.03 1.27
N TYR A 432 0.36 41.12 0.22
CA TYR A 432 -0.06 40.93 -1.17
C TYR A 432 0.82 39.89 -1.83
N ALA A 433 0.18 38.93 -2.49
CA ALA A 433 0.84 38.10 -3.47
C ALA A 433 0.89 38.85 -4.81
N TYR A 434 2.01 38.75 -5.51
CA TYR A 434 2.06 39.13 -6.93
C TYR A 434 2.29 37.88 -7.78
N VAL A 435 1.66 37.86 -8.96
CA VAL A 435 1.86 36.84 -9.99
C VAL A 435 2.10 37.59 -11.29
N CYS A 436 3.27 37.37 -11.88
CA CYS A 436 3.69 38.00 -13.11
C CYS A 436 3.98 36.94 -14.16
N GLN A 437 3.44 37.08 -15.38
CA GLN A 437 3.91 36.29 -16.51
C GLN A 437 5.29 36.83 -16.91
N THR A 438 6.29 36.00 -16.92
CA THR A 438 7.58 36.31 -17.51
C THR A 438 7.42 36.05 -19.00
N GLY A 439 7.11 37.11 -19.76
CA GLY A 439 7.05 36.97 -21.20
C GLY A 439 8.34 36.41 -21.79
N VAL A 440 8.21 35.43 -22.68
CA VAL A 440 9.27 34.94 -23.55
C VAL A 440 9.76 36.04 -24.47
#